data_ce045e2f7e106e8953652fe340b70652
#
_entry.id   ce045e2f7e106e8953652fe340b70652
#
_cell.length_a   1.000
_cell.length_b   1.000
_cell.length_c   1.000
_cell.angle_alpha   90.00
_cell.angle_beta   90.00
_cell.angle_gamma   90.00
#
_symmetry.space_group_name_H-M   'P 1'
#
loop_
_entity.id
_entity.type
_entity.pdbx_description
1 polymer ?
#
loop_
_entity_poly.entity_id
_entity_poly.type
_entity_poly.pdbx_seq_one_letter_code
_entity_poly.pdbx_strand_id
1 'polypeptide(L)'
;MKIAISNTSEKPIYQQLFEQISAQILKGELESGYCLTPIRQAAKELRVSIITVKKAWEELERCGLINTITGKGCFVAEFSSDEILRIRNEMVIKQMVSDISYYKSFGLTIEEVIELLKKANTV
;
A
#
# COMPACT_ATOMS: atom_id res chain seq x y z
N MET A 1 -10.72 -7.81 5.26
CA MET A 1 -9.65 -7.50 4.25
C MET A 1 -9.90 -8.35 3.01
N LYS A 2 -9.96 -7.70 1.87
CA LYS A 2 -10.10 -8.38 0.59
C LYS A 2 -8.77 -8.27 -0.15
N ILE A 3 -8.16 -9.41 -0.44
CA ILE A 3 -6.85 -9.43 -1.08
C ILE A 3 -6.88 -10.37 -2.28
N ALA A 4 -6.41 -9.85 -3.43
CA ALA A 4 -6.25 -10.61 -4.65
C ALA A 4 -4.77 -10.62 -5.03
N ILE A 5 -4.15 -11.80 -5.04
CA ILE A 5 -2.73 -11.94 -5.34
C ILE A 5 -2.57 -12.39 -6.80
N SER A 6 -1.69 -11.69 -7.52
CA SER A 6 -1.31 -12.06 -8.88
C SER A 6 0.09 -12.68 -8.86
N ASN A 7 0.21 -13.92 -9.31
CA ASN A 7 1.50 -14.59 -9.44
C ASN A 7 2.21 -14.23 -10.75
N THR A 8 1.51 -13.53 -11.64
CA THR A 8 2.05 -13.10 -12.93
C THR A 8 2.51 -11.65 -12.94
N SER A 9 2.20 -10.89 -11.89
CA SER A 9 2.65 -9.51 -11.74
C SER A 9 4.15 -9.47 -11.47
N GLU A 10 4.81 -8.42 -11.94
CA GLU A 10 6.22 -8.16 -11.64
C GLU A 10 6.43 -7.71 -10.19
N LYS A 11 5.37 -7.24 -9.52
CA LYS A 11 5.46 -6.81 -8.14
C LYS A 11 5.57 -8.00 -7.19
N PRO A 12 6.52 -7.97 -6.24
CA PRO A 12 6.60 -9.01 -5.21
C PRO A 12 5.28 -9.13 -4.45
N ILE A 13 4.97 -10.32 -3.96
CA ILE A 13 3.71 -10.57 -3.27
C ILE A 13 3.55 -9.69 -2.03
N TYR A 14 4.62 -9.48 -1.24
CA TYR A 14 4.53 -8.61 -0.08
C TYR A 14 4.11 -7.19 -0.45
N GLN A 15 4.56 -6.69 -1.59
CA GLN A 15 4.20 -5.35 -2.08
C GLN A 15 2.73 -5.31 -2.49
N GLN A 16 2.23 -6.35 -3.12
CA GLN A 16 0.81 -6.45 -3.47
C GLN A 16 -0.07 -6.43 -2.21
N LEU A 17 0.33 -7.15 -1.16
CA LEU A 17 -0.36 -7.14 0.12
C LEU A 17 -0.34 -5.75 0.75
N PHE A 18 0.84 -5.14 0.81
CA PHE A 18 1.02 -3.80 1.37
C PHE A 18 0.15 -2.77 0.65
N GLU A 19 0.17 -2.76 -0.68
CA GLU A 19 -0.59 -1.78 -1.48
C GLU A 19 -2.09 -1.95 -1.31
N GLN A 20 -2.60 -3.17 -1.32
CA GLN A 20 -4.02 -3.42 -1.20
C GLN A 20 -4.55 -3.07 0.18
N ILE A 21 -3.83 -3.44 1.23
CA ILE A 21 -4.25 -3.14 2.60
C ILE A 21 -4.14 -1.63 2.86
N SER A 22 -3.05 -1.00 2.42
CA SER A 22 -2.89 0.46 2.54
C SER A 22 -4.05 1.20 1.89
N ALA A 23 -4.45 0.80 0.68
CA ALA A 23 -5.56 1.41 -0.03
C ALA A 23 -6.87 1.25 0.74
N GLN A 24 -7.13 0.08 1.30
CA GLN A 24 -8.34 -0.18 2.08
C GLN A 24 -8.38 0.66 3.36
N ILE A 25 -7.24 0.82 4.02
CA ILE A 25 -7.14 1.68 5.21
C ILE A 25 -7.36 3.15 4.84
N LEU A 26 -6.68 3.63 3.82
CA LEU A 26 -6.74 5.04 3.42
C LEU A 26 -8.10 5.44 2.86
N LYS A 27 -8.83 4.50 2.26
CA LYS A 27 -10.20 4.74 1.77
C LYS A 27 -11.26 4.55 2.85
N GLY A 28 -10.86 4.13 4.05
CA GLY A 28 -11.79 3.90 5.15
C GLY A 28 -12.53 2.57 5.09
N GLU A 29 -12.17 1.68 4.20
CA GLU A 29 -12.78 0.34 4.11
C GLU A 29 -12.40 -0.54 5.30
N LEU A 30 -11.21 -0.32 5.86
CA LEU A 30 -10.78 -0.93 7.11
C LEU A 30 -10.71 0.18 8.16
N GLU A 31 -11.61 0.11 9.13
CA GLU A 31 -11.74 1.14 10.15
C GLU A 31 -10.61 1.11 11.17
N SER A 32 -10.36 2.25 11.82
CA SER A 32 -9.44 2.34 12.94
C SER A 32 -9.81 1.29 14.01
N GLY A 33 -8.82 0.60 14.52
CA GLY A 33 -9.03 -0.46 15.49
C GLY A 33 -9.34 -1.83 14.89
N TYR A 34 -9.55 -1.91 13.59
CA TYR A 34 -9.75 -3.21 12.92
C TYR A 34 -8.52 -4.09 13.15
N CYS A 35 -8.75 -5.32 13.57
CA CYS A 35 -7.67 -6.29 13.78
C CYS A 35 -7.33 -7.02 12.48
N LEU A 36 -6.10 -6.87 12.03
CA LEU A 36 -5.64 -7.61 10.86
C LEU A 36 -5.58 -9.11 11.17
N THR A 37 -5.78 -9.92 10.16
CA THR A 37 -5.63 -11.37 10.27
C THR A 37 -4.23 -11.69 10.80
N PRO A 38 -4.10 -12.57 11.80
CA PRO A 38 -2.78 -12.99 12.30
C PRO A 38 -1.89 -13.51 11.18
N ILE A 39 -0.60 -13.23 11.26
CA ILE A 39 0.34 -13.52 10.19
C ILE A 39 0.28 -14.97 9.70
N ARG A 40 0.29 -15.94 10.61
CA ARG A 40 0.27 -17.35 10.23
C ARG A 40 -1.03 -17.73 9.54
N GLN A 41 -2.15 -17.23 10.03
CA GLN A 41 -3.46 -17.49 9.44
C GLN A 41 -3.56 -16.84 8.06
N ALA A 42 -3.11 -15.58 7.92
CA ALA A 42 -3.11 -14.89 6.64
C ALA A 42 -2.25 -15.62 5.61
N ALA A 43 -1.07 -16.09 6.00
CA ALA A 43 -0.19 -16.85 5.13
C ALA A 43 -0.87 -18.13 4.63
N LYS A 44 -1.56 -18.82 5.52
CA LYS A 44 -2.28 -20.05 5.19
C LYS A 44 -3.45 -19.77 4.22
N GLU A 45 -4.27 -18.77 4.54
CA GLU A 45 -5.43 -18.41 3.72
C GLU A 45 -5.04 -17.93 2.33
N LEU A 46 -3.96 -17.15 2.24
CA LEU A 46 -3.48 -16.57 0.98
C LEU A 46 -2.53 -17.50 0.22
N ARG A 47 -2.13 -18.61 0.83
CA ARG A 47 -1.18 -19.57 0.27
C ARG A 47 0.15 -18.93 -0.09
N VAL A 48 0.67 -18.13 0.83
CA VAL A 48 1.97 -17.47 0.71
C VAL A 48 2.81 -17.76 1.96
N SER A 49 4.09 -17.43 1.91
CA SER A 49 4.99 -17.68 3.03
C SER A 49 4.69 -16.74 4.21
N ILE A 50 4.97 -17.21 5.42
CA ILE A 50 4.87 -16.41 6.63
C ILE A 50 5.77 -15.17 6.53
N ILE A 51 6.98 -15.34 6.00
CA ILE A 51 7.95 -14.25 5.82
C ILE A 51 7.37 -13.15 4.92
N THR A 52 6.67 -13.53 3.86
CA THR A 52 6.03 -12.59 2.94
C THR A 52 4.97 -11.75 3.65
N VAL A 53 4.08 -12.40 4.42
CA VAL A 53 3.06 -11.67 5.18
C VAL A 53 3.69 -10.78 6.24
N LYS A 54 4.66 -11.31 6.97
CA LYS A 54 5.38 -10.56 8.01
C LYS A 54 5.99 -9.29 7.43
N LYS A 55 6.63 -9.38 6.27
CA LYS A 55 7.24 -8.23 5.61
C LYS A 55 6.20 -7.16 5.25
N ALA A 56 5.03 -7.58 4.75
CA ALA A 56 3.95 -6.65 4.43
C ALA A 56 3.43 -5.95 5.69
N TRP A 57 3.18 -6.69 6.77
CA TRP A 57 2.71 -6.11 8.04
C TRP A 57 3.75 -5.14 8.62
N GLU A 58 5.04 -5.48 8.57
CA GLU A 58 6.12 -4.60 9.02
C GLU A 58 6.15 -3.29 8.23
N GLU A 59 5.94 -3.34 6.92
CA GLU A 59 5.88 -2.14 6.09
C GLU A 59 4.68 -1.26 6.44
N LEU A 60 3.51 -1.86 6.68
CA LEU A 60 2.33 -1.14 7.13
C LEU A 60 2.59 -0.44 8.47
N GLU A 61 3.24 -1.11 9.40
CA GLU A 61 3.59 -0.54 10.71
C GLU A 61 4.59 0.59 10.57
N ARG A 62 5.60 0.42 9.73
CA ARG A 62 6.61 1.44 9.46
C ARG A 62 6.00 2.72 8.89
N CYS A 63 4.96 2.59 8.07
CA CYS A 63 4.25 3.74 7.50
C CYS A 63 3.25 4.36 8.48
N GLY A 64 3.07 3.77 9.66
CA GLY A 64 2.14 4.27 10.66
C GLY A 64 0.69 3.88 10.42
N LEU A 65 0.42 2.96 9.50
CA LEU A 65 -0.95 2.55 9.16
C LEU A 65 -1.52 1.52 10.13
N ILE A 66 -0.67 0.74 10.78
CA ILE A 66 -1.08 -0.23 11.79
C ILE A 66 -0.18 -0.14 13.02
N ASN A 67 -0.71 -0.61 14.15
CA ASN A 67 0.02 -0.74 15.40
C ASN A 67 0.02 -2.19 15.83
N THR A 68 1.18 -2.68 16.26
CA THR A 68 1.29 -4.02 16.83
C THR A 68 1.21 -3.93 18.34
N ILE A 69 0.29 -4.68 18.94
CA ILE A 69 0.15 -4.79 20.38
C ILE A 69 0.56 -6.20 20.77
N THR A 70 1.64 -6.30 21.53
CA THR A 70 2.21 -7.58 21.94
C THR A 70 1.16 -8.46 22.63
N GLY A 71 1.03 -9.70 22.14
CA GLY A 71 0.06 -10.66 22.66
C GLY A 71 -1.37 -10.45 22.20
N LYS A 72 -1.67 -9.38 21.44
CA LYS A 72 -3.02 -9.09 20.97
C LYS A 72 -3.16 -9.06 19.46
N GLY A 73 -2.12 -8.62 18.74
CA GLY A 73 -2.12 -8.59 17.27
C GLY A 73 -1.81 -7.23 16.67
N CYS A 74 -2.13 -7.10 15.39
CA CYS A 74 -1.93 -5.88 14.63
C CYS A 74 -3.28 -5.21 14.34
N PHE A 75 -3.35 -3.91 14.59
CA PHE A 75 -4.61 -3.16 14.48
C PHE A 75 -4.41 -1.93 13.62
N VAL A 76 -5.43 -1.60 12.82
CA VAL A 76 -5.44 -0.34 12.07
C VAL A 76 -5.33 0.81 13.07
N ALA A 77 -4.39 1.74 12.82
CA ALA A 77 -4.13 2.87 13.69
C ALA A 77 -5.31 3.85 13.69
N GLU A 78 -5.37 4.68 14.74
CA GLU A 78 -6.33 5.78 14.78
C GLU A 78 -5.70 7.00 14.11
N PHE A 79 -6.46 7.66 13.26
CA PHE A 79 -5.99 8.81 12.49
C PHE A 79 -6.94 9.98 12.64
N SER A 80 -6.37 11.18 12.76
CA SER A 80 -7.13 12.39 12.45
C SER A 80 -7.28 12.49 10.92
N SER A 81 -8.22 13.33 10.48
CA SER A 81 -8.39 13.59 9.04
C SER A 81 -7.10 14.10 8.40
N ASP A 82 -6.37 14.97 9.09
CA ASP A 82 -5.12 15.54 8.59
C ASP A 82 -4.01 14.49 8.49
N GLU A 83 -3.93 13.58 9.46
CA GLU A 83 -2.94 12.51 9.45
C GLU A 83 -3.14 11.55 8.28
N ILE A 84 -4.38 11.18 8.00
CA ILE A 84 -4.72 10.30 6.88
C ILE A 84 -4.32 10.94 5.55
N LEU A 85 -4.62 12.23 5.37
CA LEU A 85 -4.27 12.97 4.16
C LEU A 85 -2.75 13.06 4.00
N ARG A 86 -2.03 13.31 5.09
CA ARG A 86 -0.57 13.39 5.06
C ARG A 86 0.05 12.06 4.65
N ILE A 87 -0.38 10.96 5.26
CA ILE A 87 0.14 9.63 4.96
C ILE A 87 -0.14 9.27 3.50
N ARG A 88 -1.39 9.49 3.06
CA ARG A 88 -1.78 9.24 1.66
C ARG A 88 -0.91 10.01 0.69
N ASN A 89 -0.74 11.32 0.94
CA ASN A 89 0.02 12.17 0.03
C ASN A 89 1.51 11.79 -0.01
N GLU A 90 2.09 11.45 1.13
CA GLU A 90 3.49 10.98 1.18
C GLU A 90 3.68 9.70 0.37
N MET A 91 2.76 8.75 0.47
CA MET A 91 2.81 7.51 -0.29
C MET A 91 2.68 7.78 -1.79
N VAL A 92 1.73 8.63 -2.18
CA VAL A 92 1.51 8.99 -3.58
C VAL A 92 2.71 9.71 -4.16
N ILE A 93 3.27 10.69 -3.43
CA ILE A 93 4.45 11.43 -3.89
C ILE A 93 5.64 10.51 -4.07
N LYS A 94 5.84 9.56 -3.16
CA LYS A 94 6.93 8.60 -3.28
C LYS A 94 6.83 7.80 -4.57
N GLN A 95 5.64 7.36 -4.93
CA GLN A 95 5.39 6.65 -6.18
C GLN A 95 5.59 7.59 -7.38
N MET A 96 5.11 8.83 -7.28
CA MET A 96 5.28 9.83 -8.34
C MET A 96 6.75 10.12 -8.63
N VAL A 97 7.61 10.20 -7.60
CA VAL A 97 9.04 10.43 -7.79
C VAL A 97 9.64 9.31 -8.65
N SER A 98 9.29 8.07 -8.36
CA SER A 98 9.73 6.92 -9.15
C SER A 98 9.19 6.97 -10.58
N ASP A 99 7.90 7.27 -10.73
CA ASP A 99 7.25 7.35 -12.04
C ASP A 99 7.84 8.47 -12.90
N ILE A 100 8.07 9.64 -12.31
CA ILE A 100 8.66 10.78 -13.02
C ILE A 100 10.07 10.46 -13.47
N SER A 101 10.85 9.78 -12.65
CA SER A 101 12.20 9.33 -13.03
C SER A 101 12.15 8.42 -14.26
N TYR A 102 11.20 7.51 -14.29
CA TYR A 102 10.97 6.62 -15.42
C TYR A 102 10.63 7.43 -16.71
N TYR A 103 9.71 8.39 -16.59
CA TYR A 103 9.29 9.21 -17.73
C TYR A 103 10.43 10.09 -18.25
N LYS A 104 11.22 10.66 -17.35
CA LYS A 104 12.38 11.48 -17.73
C LYS A 104 13.45 10.66 -18.47
N SER A 105 13.51 9.36 -18.21
CA SER A 105 14.46 8.49 -18.92
C SER A 105 14.16 8.40 -20.42
N PHE A 106 12.93 8.73 -20.83
CA PHE A 106 12.54 8.83 -22.25
C PHE A 106 12.67 10.26 -22.78
N GLY A 107 13.29 11.17 -22.03
CA GLY A 107 13.50 12.55 -22.47
C GLY A 107 12.28 13.48 -22.32
N LEU A 108 11.25 13.07 -21.57
CA LEU A 108 10.07 13.89 -21.40
C LEU A 108 10.30 15.02 -20.41
N THR A 109 9.75 16.19 -20.73
CA THR A 109 9.64 17.32 -19.78
C THR A 109 8.42 17.09 -18.89
N ILE A 110 8.33 17.82 -17.77
CA ILE A 110 7.18 17.70 -16.88
C ILE A 110 5.89 18.14 -17.59
N GLU A 111 5.97 19.14 -18.45
CA GLU A 111 4.82 19.62 -19.22
C GLU A 111 4.31 18.54 -20.15
N GLU A 112 5.21 17.81 -20.80
CA GLU A 112 4.86 16.70 -21.67
C GLU A 112 4.24 15.55 -20.88
N VAL A 113 4.76 15.27 -19.67
CA VAL A 113 4.20 14.25 -18.79
C VAL A 113 2.75 14.61 -18.41
N ILE A 114 2.52 15.88 -18.04
CA ILE A 114 1.18 16.37 -17.69
C ILE A 114 0.19 16.16 -18.85
N GLU A 115 0.61 16.51 -20.07
CA GLU A 115 -0.23 16.33 -21.25
C GLU A 115 -0.59 14.86 -21.48
N LEU A 116 0.40 13.96 -21.34
CA LEU A 116 0.18 12.53 -21.51
C LEU A 116 -0.70 11.95 -20.39
N LEU A 117 -0.59 12.47 -19.17
CA LEU A 117 -1.45 12.08 -18.06
C LEU A 117 -2.92 12.41 -18.36
N LYS A 118 -3.18 13.58 -18.90
CA LYS A 118 -4.53 13.97 -19.28
C LYS A 118 -5.11 13.02 -20.34
N LYS A 119 -4.33 12.65 -21.34
CA LYS A 119 -4.73 11.67 -22.36
C LYS A 119 -4.98 10.29 -21.76
N ALA A 120 -4.08 9.82 -20.91
CA ALA A 120 -4.20 8.52 -20.26
C ALA A 120 -5.44 8.44 -19.37
N ASN A 121 -5.80 9.54 -18.72
CA ASN A 121 -6.95 9.61 -17.84
C ASN A 121 -8.31 9.51 -18.56
N THR A 122 -8.33 9.70 -19.88
CA THR A 122 -9.57 9.59 -20.68
C THR A 122 -9.82 8.20 -21.23
N VAL A 123 -8.91 7.26 -20.96
CA VAL A 123 -9.00 5.88 -21.45
C VAL A 123 -9.80 5.00 -20.49
#